data_b728ed1cbd02a67863a722ceec41dc79
#
_entry.id   b728ed1cbd02a67863a722ceec41dc79
#
_cell.length_a   1.000
_cell.length_b   1.000
_cell.length_c   1.000
_cell.angle_alpha   90.00
_cell.angle_beta   90.00
_cell.angle_gamma   90.00
#
_symmetry.space_group_name_H-M   'P 1'
#
loop_
_entity.id
_entity.type
_entity.pdbx_description
1 polymer ?
#
loop_
_entity_poly.entity_id
_entity_poly.type
_entity_poly.pdbx_seq_one_letter_code
_entity_poly.pdbx_strand_id
1 'polypeptide(L)'
;NGVIKDYKKVDILINGAGGFQSFSPINEITDSEWDDVISLNLNSAFYCSRAVSSIMIENKKGRIISLSSGAGIAPNPYAPSYIPYGAAKAGLIGMTKLMARDIGQYGITVNVIAPGTALTPRVRRIRDQESLDNIASMNPMRNLIEPRDCAEAALFLASDEARYITGITLMVNAGNLIL
;
A
#
# COMPACT_ATOMS: atom_id res chain seq x y z
N ASN A 1 2.83 -7.78 19.97
CA ASN A 1 2.36 -8.19 21.33
C ASN A 1 2.51 -7.08 22.39
N GLY A 2 3.51 -6.17 22.30
CA GLY A 2 3.67 -5.06 23.25
C GLY A 2 2.47 -4.13 23.27
N VAL A 3 2.06 -3.60 22.11
CA VAL A 3 0.94 -2.65 21.99
C VAL A 3 -0.36 -3.20 22.60
N ILE A 4 -0.74 -4.44 22.26
CA ILE A 4 -1.95 -5.07 22.82
C ILE A 4 -1.81 -5.29 24.33
N LYS A 5 -0.63 -5.65 24.80
CA LYS A 5 -0.36 -5.81 26.24
C LYS A 5 -0.58 -4.49 26.99
N ASP A 6 -0.09 -3.38 26.44
CA ASP A 6 -0.06 -2.09 27.12
C ASP A 6 -1.40 -1.32 26.96
N TYR A 7 -1.98 -1.32 25.78
CA TYR A 7 -3.18 -0.52 25.44
C TYR A 7 -4.48 -1.33 25.38
N LYS A 8 -4.41 -2.68 25.42
CA LYS A 8 -5.56 -3.61 25.38
C LYS A 8 -6.41 -3.56 24.10
N LYS A 9 -6.07 -2.71 23.14
CA LYS A 9 -6.77 -2.58 21.85
C LYS A 9 -5.85 -2.04 20.76
N VAL A 10 -6.27 -2.24 19.52
CA VAL A 10 -5.75 -1.56 18.32
C VAL A 10 -6.96 -1.20 17.48
N ASP A 11 -7.24 0.07 17.31
CA ASP A 11 -8.40 0.55 16.53
C ASP A 11 -8.05 0.67 15.04
N ILE A 12 -6.82 1.07 14.73
CA ILE A 12 -6.36 1.33 13.36
C ILE A 12 -4.98 0.69 13.16
N LEU A 13 -4.83 -0.05 12.04
CA LEU A 13 -3.55 -0.55 11.55
C LEU A 13 -3.27 0.06 10.18
N ILE A 14 -2.10 0.69 10.03
CA ILE A 14 -1.60 1.16 8.74
C ILE A 14 -0.34 0.37 8.39
N ASN A 15 -0.42 -0.49 7.37
CA ASN A 15 0.70 -1.24 6.82
C ASN A 15 1.43 -0.37 5.79
N GLY A 16 2.37 0.44 6.24
CA GLY A 16 3.13 1.38 5.42
C GLY A 16 4.57 0.95 5.13
N ALA A 17 5.06 -0.13 5.76
CA ALA A 17 6.39 -0.66 5.48
C ALA A 17 6.46 -1.24 4.06
N GLY A 18 7.58 -0.99 3.36
CA GLY A 18 7.77 -1.53 2.03
C GLY A 18 8.78 -0.75 1.19
N GLY A 19 9.05 -1.28 0.01
CA GLY A 19 9.99 -0.74 -0.96
C GLY A 19 10.83 -1.83 -1.60
N PHE A 20 11.81 -1.42 -2.40
CA PHE A 20 12.81 -2.29 -3.04
C PHE A 20 14.10 -1.49 -3.26
N GLN A 21 15.22 -2.16 -3.52
CA GLN A 21 16.53 -1.50 -3.62
C GLN A 21 17.02 -1.34 -5.05
N SER A 22 16.77 -2.32 -5.91
CA SER A 22 17.29 -2.40 -7.27
C SER A 22 16.22 -2.79 -8.28
N PHE A 23 16.54 -2.64 -9.55
CA PHE A 23 15.79 -3.18 -10.67
C PHE A 23 16.67 -4.26 -11.31
N SER A 24 16.18 -5.49 -11.33
CA SER A 24 16.83 -6.61 -12.00
C SER A 24 15.89 -7.16 -13.08
N PRO A 25 16.39 -7.52 -14.28
CA PRO A 25 15.60 -8.23 -15.27
C PRO A 25 15.23 -9.62 -14.73
N ILE A 26 14.14 -10.20 -15.27
CA ILE A 26 13.55 -11.44 -14.74
C ILE A 26 14.55 -12.59 -14.58
N ASN A 27 15.46 -12.73 -15.51
CA ASN A 27 16.47 -13.78 -15.53
C ASN A 27 17.65 -13.58 -14.59
N GLU A 28 17.73 -12.42 -13.93
CA GLU A 28 18.77 -12.07 -12.97
C GLU A 28 18.27 -11.94 -11.54
N ILE A 29 16.94 -11.96 -11.33
CA ILE A 29 16.34 -11.95 -10.00
C ILE A 29 16.70 -13.24 -9.27
N THR A 30 17.40 -13.14 -8.14
CA THR A 30 17.72 -14.28 -7.30
C THR A 30 16.55 -14.63 -6.39
N ASP A 31 16.51 -15.90 -5.92
CA ASP A 31 15.51 -16.34 -4.93
C ASP A 31 15.55 -15.47 -3.66
N SER A 32 16.75 -15.12 -3.19
CA SER A 32 16.93 -14.26 -2.02
C SER A 32 16.34 -12.86 -2.24
N GLU A 33 16.57 -12.25 -3.42
CA GLU A 33 16.00 -10.94 -3.77
C GLU A 33 14.47 -10.99 -3.84
N TRP A 34 13.93 -12.05 -4.41
CA TRP A 34 12.48 -12.31 -4.42
C TRP A 34 11.93 -12.41 -3.00
N ASP A 35 12.50 -13.28 -2.18
CA ASP A 35 12.04 -13.55 -0.81
C ASP A 35 12.11 -12.32 0.09
N ASP A 36 13.18 -11.53 0.00
CA ASP A 36 13.35 -10.29 0.74
C ASP A 36 12.27 -9.26 0.40
N VAL A 37 11.99 -9.09 -0.90
CA VAL A 37 10.97 -8.12 -1.35
C VAL A 37 9.57 -8.58 -0.98
N ILE A 38 9.23 -9.85 -1.15
CA ILE A 38 7.94 -10.42 -0.73
C ILE A 38 7.80 -10.30 0.79
N SER A 39 8.84 -10.66 1.54
CA SER A 39 8.83 -10.59 2.99
C SER A 39 8.58 -9.16 3.50
N LEU A 40 9.30 -8.19 2.95
CA LEU A 40 9.16 -6.80 3.34
C LEU A 40 7.81 -6.19 2.96
N ASN A 41 7.30 -6.47 1.76
CA ASN A 41 6.15 -5.76 1.21
C ASN A 41 4.81 -6.46 1.42
N LEU A 42 4.77 -7.81 1.49
CA LEU A 42 3.54 -8.59 1.62
C LEU A 42 3.44 -9.30 2.96
N ASN A 43 4.46 -10.11 3.31
CA ASN A 43 4.39 -10.91 4.53
C ASN A 43 4.31 -10.05 5.80
N SER A 44 5.02 -8.92 5.85
CA SER A 44 4.96 -7.98 6.97
C SER A 44 3.55 -7.47 7.21
N ALA A 45 2.84 -7.06 6.14
CA ALA A 45 1.46 -6.60 6.22
C ALA A 45 0.50 -7.72 6.65
N PHE A 46 0.69 -8.94 6.14
CA PHE A 46 -0.08 -10.10 6.57
C PHE A 46 0.11 -10.39 8.06
N TYR A 47 1.36 -10.42 8.55
CA TYR A 47 1.63 -10.72 9.95
C TYR A 47 1.05 -9.67 10.90
N CYS A 48 1.17 -8.38 10.55
CA CYS A 48 0.59 -7.31 11.34
C CYS A 48 -0.95 -7.38 11.33
N SER A 49 -1.55 -7.57 10.17
CA SER A 49 -3.01 -7.68 10.03
C SER A 49 -3.56 -8.88 10.82
N ARG A 50 -2.92 -10.05 10.70
CA ARG A 50 -3.28 -11.24 11.49
C ARG A 50 -3.16 -11.00 13.00
N ALA A 51 -2.11 -10.30 13.43
CA ALA A 51 -1.88 -10.06 14.84
C ALA A 51 -2.94 -9.15 15.49
N VAL A 52 -3.53 -8.22 14.73
CA VAL A 52 -4.56 -7.30 15.26
C VAL A 52 -5.98 -7.80 15.03
N SER A 53 -6.19 -8.72 14.08
CA SER A 53 -7.54 -9.19 13.69
C SER A 53 -8.33 -9.75 14.87
N SER A 54 -7.71 -10.57 15.73
CA SER A 54 -8.40 -11.18 16.87
C SER A 54 -8.99 -10.13 17.81
N ILE A 55 -8.22 -9.11 18.18
CA ILE A 55 -8.67 -8.05 19.10
C ILE A 55 -9.69 -7.11 18.42
N MET A 56 -9.56 -6.84 17.12
CA MET A 56 -10.56 -6.07 16.37
C MET A 56 -11.88 -6.82 16.25
N ILE A 57 -11.86 -8.13 16.02
CA ILE A 57 -13.05 -9.01 15.96
C ILE A 57 -13.76 -9.03 17.32
N GLU A 58 -13.02 -9.20 18.42
CA GLU A 58 -13.56 -9.17 19.77
C GLU A 58 -14.24 -7.81 20.08
N ASN A 59 -13.60 -6.71 19.69
CA ASN A 59 -14.12 -5.35 19.89
C ASN A 59 -15.19 -4.94 18.87
N LYS A 60 -15.45 -5.74 17.83
CA LYS A 60 -16.38 -5.45 16.72
C LYS A 60 -16.13 -4.09 16.07
N LYS A 61 -14.89 -3.68 16.00
CA LYS A 61 -14.44 -2.41 15.39
C LYS A 61 -12.99 -2.51 14.99
N GLY A 62 -12.67 -2.01 13.79
CA GLY A 62 -11.29 -1.91 13.31
C GLY A 62 -11.19 -1.25 11.94
N ARG A 63 -9.99 -0.74 11.65
CA ARG A 63 -9.61 -0.17 10.36
C ARG A 63 -8.25 -0.71 9.98
N ILE A 64 -8.15 -1.41 8.86
CA ILE A 64 -6.88 -1.92 8.33
C ILE A 64 -6.65 -1.26 6.97
N ILE A 65 -5.55 -0.54 6.83
CA ILE A 65 -5.19 0.19 5.62
C ILE A 65 -3.79 -0.21 5.21
N SER A 66 -3.62 -0.71 3.99
CA SER A 66 -2.31 -1.10 3.45
C SER A 66 -1.87 -0.14 2.35
N LEU A 67 -0.56 0.10 2.22
CA LEU A 67 0.00 0.86 1.11
C LEU A 67 0.50 -0.10 0.01
N SER A 68 -0.26 -0.18 -1.08
CA SER A 68 0.14 -0.85 -2.31
C SER A 68 0.93 0.13 -3.21
N SER A 69 0.74 0.05 -4.50
CA SER A 69 1.36 0.89 -5.53
C SER A 69 0.59 0.71 -6.84
N GLY A 70 0.69 1.68 -7.75
CA GLY A 70 0.29 1.50 -9.13
C GLY A 70 0.94 0.28 -9.81
N ALA A 71 2.17 -0.08 -9.41
CA ALA A 71 2.88 -1.27 -9.89
C ALA A 71 2.19 -2.61 -9.55
N GLY A 72 1.32 -2.64 -8.53
CA GLY A 72 0.51 -3.81 -8.21
C GLY A 72 -0.77 -3.90 -9.04
N ILE A 73 -1.08 -2.91 -9.86
CA ILE A 73 -2.29 -2.82 -10.68
C ILE A 73 -1.94 -3.03 -12.16
N ALA A 74 -0.97 -2.29 -12.65
CA ALA A 74 -0.51 -2.37 -14.04
C ALA A 74 0.97 -1.99 -14.15
N PRO A 75 1.69 -2.54 -15.15
CA PRO A 75 3.06 -2.11 -15.42
C PRO A 75 3.07 -0.65 -15.88
N ASN A 76 4.07 0.10 -15.43
CA ASN A 76 4.29 1.46 -15.90
C ASN A 76 4.97 1.39 -17.29
N PRO A 77 4.34 1.90 -18.36
CA PRO A 77 4.93 1.85 -19.70
C PRO A 77 6.18 2.72 -19.88
N TYR A 78 6.43 3.62 -18.92
CA TYR A 78 7.52 4.61 -18.99
C TYR A 78 8.64 4.35 -17.98
N ALA A 79 8.61 3.23 -17.26
CA ALA A 79 9.62 2.89 -16.29
C ALA A 79 9.86 1.38 -16.25
N PRO A 80 11.07 0.93 -15.89
CA PRO A 80 11.34 -0.49 -15.67
C PRO A 80 10.37 -1.08 -14.65
N SER A 81 9.83 -2.24 -14.94
CA SER A 81 9.01 -3.01 -14.00
C SER A 81 9.92 -3.80 -13.08
N TYR A 82 9.61 -3.80 -11.79
CA TYR A 82 10.30 -4.64 -10.83
C TYR A 82 9.34 -5.73 -10.33
N ILE A 83 9.54 -6.93 -10.84
CA ILE A 83 8.59 -8.05 -10.74
C ILE A 83 8.29 -8.44 -9.30
N PRO A 84 9.26 -8.66 -8.39
CA PRO A 84 8.95 -9.04 -7.01
C PRO A 84 8.10 -7.98 -6.28
N TYR A 85 8.41 -6.70 -6.53
CA TYR A 85 7.66 -5.60 -5.93
C TYR A 85 6.23 -5.50 -6.48
N GLY A 86 6.07 -5.57 -7.80
CA GLY A 86 4.76 -5.60 -8.45
C GLY A 86 3.90 -6.75 -7.94
N ALA A 87 4.47 -7.96 -7.87
CA ALA A 87 3.80 -9.16 -7.34
C ALA A 87 3.36 -8.97 -5.87
N ALA A 88 4.25 -8.45 -5.01
CA ALA A 88 3.92 -8.18 -3.61
C ALA A 88 2.80 -7.13 -3.47
N LYS A 89 2.84 -6.06 -4.27
CA LYS A 89 1.83 -4.99 -4.24
C LYS A 89 0.49 -5.43 -4.82
N ALA A 90 0.48 -6.31 -5.82
CA ALA A 90 -0.72 -6.99 -6.30
C ALA A 90 -1.28 -7.95 -5.23
N GLY A 91 -0.40 -8.69 -4.55
CA GLY A 91 -0.76 -9.56 -3.42
C GLY A 91 -1.48 -8.79 -2.30
N LEU A 92 -1.04 -7.56 -1.97
CA LEU A 92 -1.73 -6.70 -0.99
C LEU A 92 -3.16 -6.37 -1.42
N ILE A 93 -3.38 -6.10 -2.71
CA ILE A 93 -4.72 -5.80 -3.25
C ILE A 93 -5.62 -7.02 -3.12
N GLY A 94 -5.12 -8.21 -3.49
CA GLY A 94 -5.85 -9.47 -3.35
C GLY A 94 -6.16 -9.79 -1.89
N MET A 95 -5.15 -9.70 -1.01
CA MET A 95 -5.29 -9.93 0.43
C MET A 95 -6.33 -8.98 1.05
N THR A 96 -6.33 -7.70 0.68
CA THR A 96 -7.30 -6.70 1.15
C THR A 96 -8.74 -7.12 0.84
N LYS A 97 -9.02 -7.55 -0.39
CA LYS A 97 -10.36 -7.99 -0.81
C LYS A 97 -10.85 -9.21 -0.02
N LEU A 98 -9.96 -10.20 0.16
CA LEU A 98 -10.29 -11.43 0.89
C LEU A 98 -10.51 -11.13 2.37
N MET A 99 -9.66 -10.34 3.01
CA MET A 99 -9.83 -9.95 4.41
C MET A 99 -11.09 -9.11 4.61
N ALA A 100 -11.40 -8.17 3.72
CA ALA A 100 -12.62 -7.37 3.80
C ALA A 100 -13.89 -8.26 3.79
N ARG A 101 -13.88 -9.32 2.98
CA ARG A 101 -14.96 -10.32 2.93
C ARG A 101 -15.04 -11.15 4.20
N ASP A 102 -13.90 -11.55 4.75
CA ASP A 102 -13.82 -12.46 5.90
C ASP A 102 -14.25 -11.76 7.21
N ILE A 103 -13.66 -10.58 7.50
CA ILE A 103 -13.84 -9.93 8.80
C ILE A 103 -14.79 -8.71 8.77
N GLY A 104 -15.34 -8.34 7.62
CA GLY A 104 -16.27 -7.20 7.51
C GLY A 104 -17.54 -7.34 8.37
N GLN A 105 -18.03 -8.57 8.58
CA GLN A 105 -19.17 -8.86 9.45
C GLN A 105 -18.99 -8.42 10.91
N TYR A 106 -17.75 -8.17 11.32
CA TYR A 106 -17.40 -7.68 12.66
C TYR A 106 -17.21 -6.15 12.73
N GLY A 107 -17.67 -5.39 11.72
CA GLY A 107 -17.52 -3.93 11.69
C GLY A 107 -16.10 -3.45 11.39
N ILE A 108 -15.27 -4.32 10.83
CA ILE A 108 -13.88 -4.03 10.44
C ILE A 108 -13.84 -3.70 8.96
N THR A 109 -13.23 -2.55 8.60
CA THR A 109 -12.96 -2.25 7.19
C THR A 109 -11.49 -2.55 6.85
N VAL A 110 -11.27 -3.10 5.66
CA VAL A 110 -9.95 -3.41 5.14
C VAL A 110 -9.82 -2.80 3.76
N ASN A 111 -8.91 -1.84 3.60
CA ASN A 111 -8.72 -1.10 2.36
C ASN A 111 -7.24 -1.00 1.99
N VAL A 112 -6.97 -0.69 0.73
CA VAL A 112 -5.61 -0.46 0.26
C VAL A 112 -5.52 0.84 -0.53
N ILE A 113 -4.49 1.63 -0.26
CA ILE A 113 -4.14 2.83 -1.03
C ILE A 113 -3.07 2.43 -2.04
N ALA A 114 -3.23 2.84 -3.30
CA ALA A 114 -2.26 2.66 -4.37
C ALA A 114 -1.70 4.01 -4.82
N PRO A 115 -0.57 4.45 -4.25
CA PRO A 115 0.07 5.69 -4.66
C PRO A 115 0.65 5.62 -6.07
N GLY A 116 0.66 6.77 -6.75
CA GLY A 116 1.57 7.05 -7.85
C GLY A 116 2.98 7.40 -7.35
N THR A 117 3.74 8.15 -8.15
CA THR A 117 5.05 8.65 -7.74
C THR A 117 4.88 9.75 -6.69
N ALA A 118 5.19 9.43 -5.44
CA ALA A 118 5.14 10.37 -4.32
C ALA A 118 6.53 10.99 -4.08
N LEU A 119 6.58 12.31 -3.87
CA LEU A 119 7.80 13.09 -3.65
C LEU A 119 8.40 12.86 -2.25
N THR A 120 8.71 11.61 -1.93
CA THR A 120 9.39 11.24 -0.68
C THR A 120 10.87 11.69 -0.69
N PRO A 121 11.53 11.80 0.48
CA PRO A 121 12.97 12.06 0.53
C PRO A 121 13.80 11.06 -0.28
N ARG A 122 13.37 9.80 -0.36
CA ARG A 122 14.02 8.78 -1.18
C ARG A 122 13.89 9.12 -2.68
N VAL A 123 12.67 9.42 -3.16
CA VAL A 123 12.41 9.72 -4.56
C VAL A 123 13.20 10.98 -4.99
N ARG A 124 13.20 12.02 -4.16
CA ARG A 124 13.97 13.24 -4.40
C ARG A 124 15.50 13.01 -4.46
N ARG A 125 16.01 11.97 -3.79
CA ARG A 125 17.44 11.63 -3.78
C ARG A 125 17.86 10.81 -5.00
N ILE A 126 16.98 9.96 -5.52
CA ILE A 126 17.32 9.01 -6.61
C ILE A 126 16.87 9.49 -7.99
N ARG A 127 16.16 10.60 -8.08
CA ARG A 127 15.69 11.21 -9.33
C ARG A 127 16.08 12.67 -9.38
N ASP A 128 16.62 13.12 -10.52
CA ASP A 128 16.84 14.52 -10.81
C ASP A 128 15.52 15.26 -11.14
N GLN A 129 15.58 16.58 -11.18
CA GLN A 129 14.41 17.41 -11.41
C GLN A 129 13.80 17.17 -12.79
N GLU A 130 14.61 16.97 -13.83
CA GLU A 130 14.13 16.71 -15.18
C GLU A 130 13.30 15.40 -15.24
N SER A 131 13.77 14.34 -14.58
CA SER A 131 13.03 13.07 -14.47
C SER A 131 11.70 13.25 -13.73
N LEU A 132 11.67 14.05 -12.67
CA LEU A 132 10.46 14.34 -11.92
C LEU A 132 9.47 15.16 -12.76
N ASP A 133 9.92 16.16 -13.47
CA ASP A 133 9.10 17.00 -14.36
C ASP A 133 8.52 16.17 -15.52
N ASN A 134 9.32 15.28 -16.08
CA ASN A 134 8.86 14.35 -17.12
C ASN A 134 7.74 13.43 -16.59
N ILE A 135 7.90 12.84 -15.40
CA ILE A 135 6.85 12.00 -14.79
C ILE A 135 5.60 12.85 -14.51
N ALA A 136 5.75 14.04 -13.96
CA ALA A 136 4.65 14.96 -13.70
C ALA A 136 3.89 15.32 -14.99
N SER A 137 4.61 15.57 -16.07
CA SER A 137 4.02 15.93 -17.37
C SER A 137 3.19 14.81 -18.01
N MET A 138 3.44 13.56 -17.64
CA MET A 138 2.66 12.40 -18.10
C MET A 138 1.34 12.20 -17.31
N ASN A 139 1.26 12.76 -16.10
CA ASN A 139 0.05 12.66 -15.31
C ASN A 139 -1.04 13.61 -15.83
N PRO A 140 -2.31 13.21 -15.87
CA PRO A 140 -3.42 14.12 -16.23
C PRO A 140 -3.45 15.42 -15.42
N MET A 141 -3.15 15.37 -14.13
CA MET A 141 -3.10 16.54 -13.25
C MET A 141 -1.77 17.33 -13.38
N ARG A 142 -0.85 16.91 -14.26
CA ARG A 142 0.45 17.57 -14.49
C ARG A 142 1.26 17.80 -13.22
N ASN A 143 1.11 16.91 -12.24
CA ASN A 143 1.77 17.01 -10.94
C ASN A 143 2.15 15.63 -10.41
N LEU A 144 3.02 15.61 -9.41
CA LEU A 144 3.32 14.44 -8.58
C LEU A 144 2.60 14.60 -7.24
N ILE A 145 2.33 13.49 -6.60
CA ILE A 145 1.71 13.53 -5.27
C ILE A 145 2.78 13.74 -4.18
N GLU A 146 2.37 14.33 -3.09
CA GLU A 146 3.16 14.42 -1.86
C GLU A 146 2.78 13.28 -0.91
N PRO A 147 3.66 12.88 0.03
CA PRO A 147 3.32 11.89 1.06
C PRO A 147 2.06 12.25 1.85
N ARG A 148 1.78 13.53 2.00
CA ARG A 148 0.59 14.04 2.68
C ARG A 148 -0.70 13.62 1.97
N ASP A 149 -0.73 13.55 0.65
CA ASP A 149 -1.93 13.16 -0.09
C ASP A 149 -2.36 11.73 0.25
N CYS A 150 -1.37 10.83 0.42
CA CYS A 150 -1.63 9.47 0.90
C CYS A 150 -2.07 9.45 2.37
N ALA A 151 -1.52 10.33 3.21
CA ALA A 151 -1.90 10.42 4.61
C ALA A 151 -3.34 10.92 4.79
N GLU A 152 -3.78 11.91 4.00
CA GLU A 152 -5.18 12.40 4.01
C GLU A 152 -6.15 11.30 3.53
N ALA A 153 -5.77 10.53 2.50
CA ALA A 153 -6.55 9.38 2.07
C ALA A 153 -6.65 8.29 3.17
N ALA A 154 -5.55 8.03 3.87
CA ALA A 154 -5.53 7.10 5.00
C ALA A 154 -6.38 7.60 6.16
N LEU A 155 -6.32 8.89 6.47
CA LEU A 155 -7.15 9.52 7.50
C LEU A 155 -8.63 9.36 7.20
N PHE A 156 -9.06 9.63 5.96
CA PHE A 156 -10.44 9.40 5.52
C PHE A 156 -10.86 7.93 5.69
N LEU A 157 -10.05 6.98 5.20
CA LEU A 157 -10.38 5.55 5.32
C LEU A 157 -10.37 5.04 6.77
N ALA A 158 -9.65 5.71 7.67
CA ALA A 158 -9.61 5.38 9.09
C ALA A 158 -10.79 5.95 9.88
N SER A 159 -11.48 6.93 9.32
CA SER A 159 -12.57 7.66 9.97
C SER A 159 -13.91 6.89 9.96
N ASP A 160 -14.90 7.42 10.68
CA ASP A 160 -16.24 6.85 10.69
C ASP A 160 -17.04 7.22 9.43
N GLU A 161 -16.64 8.24 8.68
CA GLU A 161 -17.21 8.59 7.37
C GLU A 161 -17.01 7.48 6.34
N ALA A 162 -15.92 6.72 6.47
CA ALA A 162 -15.60 5.59 5.61
C ALA A 162 -16.11 4.23 6.14
N ARG A 163 -17.00 4.21 7.14
CA ARG A 163 -17.42 2.96 7.82
C ARG A 163 -18.03 1.88 6.93
N TYR A 164 -18.52 2.24 5.76
CA TYR A 164 -19.06 1.32 4.76
C TYR A 164 -18.18 1.17 3.52
N ILE A 165 -16.94 1.66 3.56
CA ILE A 165 -15.95 1.50 2.51
C ILE A 165 -14.99 0.39 2.93
N THR A 166 -15.06 -0.75 2.25
CA THR A 166 -14.20 -1.90 2.52
C THR A 166 -13.89 -2.70 1.26
N GLY A 167 -12.72 -3.30 1.16
CA GLY A 167 -12.27 -4.10 0.02
C GLY A 167 -11.82 -3.28 -1.20
N ILE A 168 -11.73 -1.96 -1.09
CA ILE A 168 -11.38 -1.11 -2.23
C ILE A 168 -9.87 -0.90 -2.36
N THR A 169 -9.46 -0.57 -3.59
CA THR A 169 -8.17 0.03 -3.91
C THR A 169 -8.39 1.51 -4.23
N LEU A 170 -7.97 2.38 -3.32
CA LEU A 170 -8.04 3.83 -3.52
C LEU A 170 -6.76 4.32 -4.19
N MET A 171 -6.87 4.78 -5.43
CA MET A 171 -5.74 5.34 -6.15
C MET A 171 -5.51 6.80 -5.78
N VAL A 172 -4.27 7.11 -5.36
CA VAL A 172 -3.79 8.47 -5.09
C VAL A 172 -2.58 8.69 -5.99
N ASN A 173 -2.81 9.09 -7.24
CA ASN A 173 -1.80 8.98 -8.30
C ASN A 173 -1.81 10.10 -9.32
N ALA A 174 -2.48 11.22 -9.07
CA ALA A 174 -2.64 12.37 -10.00
C ALA A 174 -3.18 11.96 -11.39
N GLY A 175 -3.95 10.85 -11.46
CA GLY A 175 -4.51 10.32 -12.70
C GLY A 175 -3.52 9.47 -13.53
N ASN A 176 -2.33 9.16 -13.02
CA ASN A 176 -1.31 8.38 -13.75
C ASN A 176 -1.83 7.01 -14.25
N LEU A 177 -2.69 6.38 -13.47
CA LEU A 177 -3.39 5.16 -13.84
C LEU A 177 -4.88 5.36 -13.59
N ILE A 178 -5.69 5.12 -14.62
CA ILE A 178 -7.16 5.17 -14.59
C ILE A 178 -7.67 3.78 -14.96
N LEU A 179 -8.59 3.22 -14.16
CA LEU A 179 -9.20 1.91 -14.36
C LEU A 179 -10.63 2.07 -14.91
#